data_514f0f91796ff52cf82f2c25ab23a473
#
_entry.id   514f0f91796ff52cf82f2c25ab23a473
#
_cell.length_a   1.000
_cell.length_b   1.000
_cell.length_c   1.000
_cell.angle_alpha   90.00
_cell.angle_beta   90.00
_cell.angle_gamma   90.00
#
_symmetry.space_group_name_H-M   'P 1'
#
loop_
_entity.id
_entity.type
_entity.pdbx_description
1 polymer ?
#
loop_
_entity_poly.entity_id
_entity_poly.type
_entity_poly.pdbx_seq_one_letter_code
_entity_poly.pdbx_strand_id
1 'polypeptide(L)'
;MDGDITSMKFKKISILVLFILPLTILPAAAEGQWERVKNSNSIEVYVRPVSGSAIKEFKAITVVQSSISSALALFEDTGSYTKWMYRCTEAKLLYQKNDYERITYIVISSPWPVDDRDIAVKSIISQNKQTAAVTIKMISLPEYLPAKPKKVRMLKSNGYWLLEPLGNGRLRVTYSMHSEPGGSVPDSLVNSSLVDIPYNTLYNLKKMVNQSPYKDAKYPEVIEKP
;
A
#
# COMPACT_ATOMS: atom_id res chain seq x y z
N MET A 1 -68.46 -42.45 59.32
CA MET A 1 -68.86 -42.32 57.92
C MET A 1 -67.83 -41.35 57.35
N ASP A 2 -66.88 -41.97 56.73
CA ASP A 2 -65.64 -41.31 56.34
C ASP A 2 -65.82 -40.74 54.93
N GLY A 3 -65.49 -39.45 54.75
CA GLY A 3 -65.46 -38.77 53.46
C GLY A 3 -64.03 -38.52 53.02
N ASP A 4 -63.64 -39.23 52.03
CA ASP A 4 -62.34 -39.22 51.42
C ASP A 4 -62.04 -37.90 50.70
N ILE A 5 -60.97 -37.18 51.09
CA ILE A 5 -60.55 -35.94 50.43
C ILE A 5 -59.44 -36.26 49.41
N THR A 6 -59.85 -36.27 48.15
CA THR A 6 -58.97 -36.55 47.00
C THR A 6 -57.90 -35.46 46.85
N SER A 7 -56.63 -35.86 47.02
CA SER A 7 -55.46 -35.04 46.82
C SER A 7 -55.26 -34.69 45.33
N MET A 8 -55.42 -33.43 44.98
CA MET A 8 -55.09 -32.91 43.68
C MET A 8 -53.55 -32.62 43.55
N LYS A 9 -52.88 -33.46 42.80
CA LYS A 9 -51.45 -33.26 42.47
C LYS A 9 -51.28 -32.18 41.39
N PHE A 10 -50.76 -31.02 41.81
CA PHE A 10 -50.32 -30.00 40.85
C PHE A 10 -49.01 -30.41 40.17
N LYS A 11 -49.04 -30.63 38.85
CA LYS A 11 -47.84 -30.80 38.01
C LYS A 11 -47.14 -29.44 37.87
N LYS A 12 -45.91 -29.34 38.39
CA LYS A 12 -45.04 -28.19 38.14
C LYS A 12 -44.63 -28.16 36.67
N ILE A 13 -45.13 -27.19 35.91
CA ILE A 13 -44.67 -26.92 34.56
C ILE A 13 -43.47 -26.01 34.69
N SER A 14 -42.26 -26.58 34.45
CA SER A 14 -41.03 -25.76 34.33
C SER A 14 -41.00 -25.10 32.97
N ILE A 15 -41.23 -23.78 32.91
CA ILE A 15 -41.08 -23.00 31.71
C ILE A 15 -39.57 -22.69 31.55
N LEU A 16 -38.93 -23.37 30.59
CA LEU A 16 -37.56 -23.10 30.20
C LEU A 16 -37.58 -21.80 29.35
N VAL A 17 -37.21 -20.66 29.95
CA VAL A 17 -37.05 -19.39 29.24
C VAL A 17 -35.72 -19.46 28.50
N LEU A 18 -35.76 -19.71 27.17
CA LEU A 18 -34.60 -19.68 26.29
C LEU A 18 -34.23 -18.21 26.05
N PHE A 19 -33.19 -17.71 26.70
CA PHE A 19 -32.61 -16.39 26.45
C PHE A 19 -31.90 -16.39 25.11
N ILE A 20 -32.56 -15.95 24.04
CA ILE A 20 -31.91 -15.71 22.75
C ILE A 20 -31.16 -14.38 22.87
N LEU A 21 -29.84 -14.44 23.09
CA LEU A 21 -28.99 -13.27 22.95
C LEU A 21 -28.99 -12.83 21.48
N PRO A 22 -29.34 -11.58 21.18
CA PRO A 22 -29.18 -11.08 19.82
C PRO A 22 -27.69 -11.04 19.48
N LEU A 23 -27.24 -11.83 18.52
CA LEU A 23 -25.91 -11.75 17.95
C LEU A 23 -25.84 -10.44 17.15
N THR A 24 -25.34 -9.37 17.77
CA THR A 24 -25.09 -8.11 17.06
C THR A 24 -23.93 -8.35 16.10
N ILE A 25 -24.24 -8.58 14.82
CA ILE A 25 -23.26 -8.54 13.75
C ILE A 25 -22.83 -7.08 13.64
N LEU A 26 -21.67 -6.74 14.21
CA LEU A 26 -21.02 -5.46 13.96
C LEU A 26 -20.73 -5.42 12.44
N PRO A 27 -21.23 -4.42 11.70
CA PRO A 27 -20.86 -4.28 10.30
C PRO A 27 -19.34 -4.13 10.24
N ALA A 28 -18.67 -4.99 9.47
CA ALA A 28 -17.27 -4.78 9.11
C ALA A 28 -17.20 -3.37 8.54
N ALA A 29 -16.34 -2.52 9.11
CA ALA A 29 -16.17 -1.15 8.64
C ALA A 29 -15.84 -1.23 7.15
N ALA A 30 -16.78 -0.79 6.31
CA ALA A 30 -16.60 -0.79 4.86
C ALA A 30 -15.38 0.07 4.55
N GLU A 31 -14.41 -0.48 3.82
CA GLU A 31 -13.31 0.34 3.29
C GLU A 31 -13.91 1.54 2.57
N GLY A 32 -13.45 2.75 2.90
CA GLY A 32 -13.98 3.99 2.31
C GLY A 32 -13.87 3.97 0.78
N GLN A 33 -14.80 4.63 0.10
CA GLN A 33 -14.74 4.77 -1.35
C GLN A 33 -13.55 5.64 -1.77
N TRP A 34 -12.96 5.31 -2.94
CA TRP A 34 -11.90 6.12 -3.54
C TRP A 34 -12.45 7.44 -4.08
N GLU A 35 -11.91 8.54 -3.59
CA GLU A 35 -12.16 9.90 -4.07
C GLU A 35 -11.03 10.33 -5.00
N ARG A 36 -11.33 10.75 -6.23
CA ARG A 36 -10.32 11.29 -7.15
C ARG A 36 -10.02 12.74 -6.79
N VAL A 37 -8.78 13.00 -6.35
CA VAL A 37 -8.33 14.32 -5.88
C VAL A 37 -7.44 15.06 -6.89
N LYS A 38 -6.90 14.35 -7.90
CA LYS A 38 -6.12 14.97 -8.98
C LYS A 38 -6.25 14.17 -10.27
N ASN A 39 -6.30 14.89 -11.40
CA ASN A 39 -6.19 14.31 -12.76
C ASN A 39 -5.45 15.32 -13.64
N SER A 40 -4.20 15.03 -13.96
CA SER A 40 -3.35 15.91 -14.78
C SER A 40 -2.21 15.10 -15.42
N ASN A 41 -1.77 15.45 -16.61
CA ASN A 41 -0.70 14.77 -17.36
C ASN A 41 -0.91 13.25 -17.52
N SER A 42 -2.18 12.82 -17.66
CA SER A 42 -2.58 11.41 -17.69
C SER A 42 -2.16 10.66 -16.40
N ILE A 43 -2.11 11.35 -15.28
CA ILE A 43 -1.92 10.79 -13.95
C ILE A 43 -3.14 11.11 -13.11
N GLU A 44 -3.79 10.09 -12.60
CA GLU A 44 -4.91 10.21 -11.69
C GLU A 44 -4.46 9.85 -10.28
N VAL A 45 -4.85 10.66 -9.29
CA VAL A 45 -4.59 10.38 -7.87
C VAL A 45 -5.92 10.30 -7.14
N TYR A 46 -6.04 9.27 -6.34
CA TYR A 46 -7.19 8.96 -5.50
C TYR A 46 -6.75 8.83 -4.05
N VAL A 47 -7.64 9.18 -3.13
CA VAL A 47 -7.48 8.95 -1.70
C VAL A 47 -8.70 8.25 -1.13
N ARG A 48 -8.53 7.50 -0.03
CA ARG A 48 -9.66 6.97 0.74
C ARG A 48 -9.33 6.91 2.24
N PRO A 49 -10.32 6.98 3.13
CA PRO A 49 -10.14 6.69 4.55
C PRO A 49 -9.67 5.25 4.77
N VAL A 50 -8.85 5.05 5.81
CA VAL A 50 -8.39 3.74 6.27
C VAL A 50 -8.95 3.51 7.67
N SER A 51 -9.60 2.37 7.88
CA SER A 51 -10.16 2.03 9.20
C SER A 51 -9.06 1.99 10.26
N GLY A 52 -9.28 2.68 11.39
CA GLY A 52 -8.33 2.76 12.49
C GLY A 52 -7.14 3.69 12.26
N SER A 53 -7.14 4.52 11.21
CA SER A 53 -6.12 5.54 10.96
C SER A 53 -6.75 6.90 10.68
N ALA A 54 -6.15 7.98 11.21
CA ALA A 54 -6.49 9.34 10.82
C ALA A 54 -5.91 9.70 9.43
N ILE A 55 -4.96 8.92 8.93
CA ILE A 55 -4.28 9.15 7.66
C ILE A 55 -4.97 8.32 6.58
N LYS A 56 -5.32 9.00 5.48
CA LYS A 56 -5.86 8.33 4.29
C LYS A 56 -4.76 7.54 3.58
N GLU A 57 -5.13 6.54 2.80
CA GLU A 57 -4.24 5.96 1.79
C GLU A 57 -4.44 6.65 0.45
N PHE A 58 -3.41 6.58 -0.40
CA PHE A 58 -3.51 7.05 -1.77
C PHE A 58 -3.39 5.89 -2.77
N LYS A 59 -3.94 6.13 -3.96
CA LYS A 59 -3.72 5.33 -5.16
C LYS A 59 -3.52 6.27 -6.34
N ALA A 60 -2.39 6.14 -7.03
CA ALA A 60 -2.11 6.90 -8.25
C ALA A 60 -1.96 5.96 -9.44
N ILE A 61 -2.48 6.36 -10.60
CA ILE A 61 -2.55 5.55 -11.80
C ILE A 61 -2.05 6.37 -12.98
N THR A 62 -1.25 5.74 -13.84
CA THR A 62 -0.87 6.30 -15.15
C THR A 62 -0.69 5.18 -16.17
N VAL A 63 -0.61 5.55 -17.44
CA VAL A 63 -0.19 4.66 -18.53
C VAL A 63 1.10 5.19 -19.12
N VAL A 64 2.05 4.28 -19.34
CA VAL A 64 3.34 4.58 -19.98
C VAL A 64 3.53 3.70 -21.20
N GLN A 65 4.29 4.18 -22.18
CA GLN A 65 4.76 3.36 -23.29
C GLN A 65 6.04 2.66 -22.83
N SER A 66 5.92 1.41 -22.36
CA SER A 66 7.04 0.66 -21.75
C SER A 66 6.70 -0.82 -21.64
N SER A 67 7.72 -1.67 -21.53
CA SER A 67 7.60 -3.08 -21.17
C SER A 67 7.61 -3.28 -19.65
N ILE A 68 7.18 -4.45 -19.19
CA ILE A 68 7.30 -4.85 -17.77
C ILE A 68 8.78 -4.91 -17.38
N SER A 69 9.64 -5.50 -18.22
CA SER A 69 11.08 -5.60 -17.98
C SER A 69 11.74 -4.23 -17.81
N SER A 70 11.37 -3.25 -18.64
CA SER A 70 11.89 -1.87 -18.52
C SER A 70 11.46 -1.23 -17.18
N ALA A 71 10.21 -1.44 -16.77
CA ALA A 71 9.74 -0.95 -15.49
C ALA A 71 10.46 -1.64 -14.33
N LEU A 72 10.60 -2.96 -14.35
CA LEU A 72 11.33 -3.72 -13.32
C LEU A 72 12.78 -3.26 -13.21
N ALA A 73 13.48 -3.04 -14.33
CA ALA A 73 14.86 -2.52 -14.30
C ALA A 73 14.97 -1.18 -13.58
N LEU A 74 14.00 -0.27 -13.77
CA LEU A 74 13.95 0.98 -13.03
C LEU A 74 13.69 0.78 -11.53
N PHE A 75 12.81 -0.16 -11.16
CA PHE A 75 12.54 -0.49 -9.75
C PHE A 75 13.69 -1.23 -9.08
N GLU A 76 14.53 -1.90 -9.83
CA GLU A 76 15.71 -2.60 -9.33
C GLU A 76 16.89 -1.68 -9.06
N ASP A 77 17.02 -0.63 -9.84
CA ASP A 77 18.07 0.38 -9.68
C ASP A 77 17.79 1.30 -8.48
N THR A 78 18.03 0.77 -7.28
CA THR A 78 17.88 1.53 -6.02
C THR A 78 18.70 2.83 -6.03
N GLY A 79 19.85 2.86 -6.73
CA GLY A 79 20.69 4.05 -6.85
C GLY A 79 20.01 5.19 -7.59
N SER A 80 19.04 4.89 -8.45
CA SER A 80 18.27 5.89 -9.20
C SER A 80 17.08 6.48 -8.44
N TYR A 81 16.68 5.93 -7.29
CA TYR A 81 15.46 6.34 -6.57
C TYR A 81 15.42 7.82 -6.26
N THR A 82 16.54 8.43 -5.92
CA THR A 82 16.65 9.88 -5.70
C THR A 82 16.35 10.73 -6.94
N LYS A 83 16.34 10.15 -8.13
CA LYS A 83 16.06 10.84 -9.39
C LYS A 83 14.58 10.81 -9.78
N TRP A 84 13.84 9.78 -9.35
CA TRP A 84 12.45 9.62 -9.78
C TRP A 84 11.42 9.46 -8.64
N MET A 85 11.78 8.89 -7.51
CA MET A 85 10.89 8.88 -6.34
C MET A 85 10.89 10.27 -5.71
N TYR A 86 9.76 10.96 -5.82
CA TYR A 86 9.65 12.35 -5.36
C TYR A 86 9.98 12.48 -3.86
N ARG A 87 10.80 13.46 -3.53
CA ARG A 87 11.35 13.72 -2.20
C ARG A 87 12.28 12.63 -1.64
N CYS A 88 12.62 11.61 -2.39
CA CYS A 88 13.64 10.66 -1.97
C CYS A 88 15.03 11.33 -2.01
N THR A 89 15.70 11.41 -0.88
CA THR A 89 17.05 12.03 -0.75
C THR A 89 18.16 11.01 -0.54
N GLU A 90 17.80 9.80 -0.08
CA GLU A 90 18.73 8.69 0.10
C GLU A 90 17.99 7.39 -0.18
N ALA A 91 18.62 6.49 -0.93
CA ALA A 91 18.15 5.11 -1.08
C ALA A 91 19.34 4.17 -1.10
N LYS A 92 19.22 3.05 -0.37
CA LYS A 92 20.27 2.01 -0.27
C LYS A 92 19.64 0.65 -0.29
N LEU A 93 20.14 -0.24 -1.14
CA LEU A 93 19.87 -1.66 -1.04
C LEU A 93 20.57 -2.21 0.21
N LEU A 94 19.80 -2.75 1.15
CA LEU A 94 20.33 -3.31 2.40
C LEU A 94 20.53 -4.82 2.31
N TYR A 95 19.62 -5.49 1.63
CA TYR A 95 19.60 -6.93 1.47
C TYR A 95 18.85 -7.34 0.22
N GLN A 96 19.35 -8.34 -0.47
CA GLN A 96 18.66 -8.99 -1.60
C GLN A 96 18.76 -10.51 -1.41
N LYS A 97 17.61 -11.15 -1.25
CA LYS A 97 17.53 -12.60 -1.10
C LYS A 97 17.60 -13.30 -2.46
N ASN A 98 16.92 -12.74 -3.45
CA ASN A 98 16.85 -13.19 -4.84
C ASN A 98 16.28 -12.04 -5.70
N ASP A 99 15.97 -12.31 -6.95
CA ASP A 99 15.40 -11.31 -7.88
C ASP A 99 13.99 -10.85 -7.48
N TYR A 100 13.32 -11.56 -6.58
CA TYR A 100 11.94 -11.31 -6.18
C TYR A 100 11.78 -10.70 -4.78
N GLU A 101 12.83 -10.69 -3.95
CA GLU A 101 12.73 -10.20 -2.58
C GLU A 101 13.96 -9.39 -2.19
N ARG A 102 13.75 -8.15 -1.78
CA ARG A 102 14.80 -7.23 -1.34
C ARG A 102 14.35 -6.35 -0.17
N ILE A 103 15.32 -5.79 0.54
CA ILE A 103 15.09 -4.77 1.57
C ILE A 103 15.87 -3.53 1.18
N THR A 104 15.17 -2.39 1.12
CA THR A 104 15.73 -1.10 0.73
C THR A 104 15.51 -0.10 1.85
N TYR A 105 16.53 0.67 2.20
CA TYR A 105 16.42 1.84 3.06
C TYR A 105 16.15 3.08 2.21
N ILE A 106 15.21 3.90 2.64
CA ILE A 106 14.80 5.13 1.92
C ILE A 106 14.67 6.26 2.92
N VAL A 107 15.13 7.47 2.54
CA VAL A 107 14.90 8.73 3.23
C VAL A 107 14.04 9.63 2.36
N ILE A 108 12.98 10.16 2.95
CA ILE A 108 12.03 11.07 2.31
C ILE A 108 12.15 12.43 3.00
N SER A 109 12.49 13.48 2.25
CA SER A 109 12.58 14.82 2.80
C SER A 109 11.21 15.38 3.16
N SER A 110 11.19 16.11 4.26
CA SER A 110 10.02 16.87 4.74
C SER A 110 10.27 18.37 4.64
N PRO A 111 9.22 19.18 4.46
CA PRO A 111 9.39 20.64 4.53
C PRO A 111 9.81 21.07 5.95
N TRP A 112 10.71 22.03 6.01
CA TRP A 112 11.07 22.67 7.28
C TRP A 112 9.82 23.24 8.00
N PRO A 113 9.67 23.12 9.34
CA PRO A 113 10.64 22.65 10.35
C PRO A 113 10.53 21.16 10.69
N VAL A 114 9.92 20.35 9.83
CA VAL A 114 9.64 18.93 10.08
C VAL A 114 10.86 18.09 9.68
N ASP A 115 11.32 17.21 10.59
CA ASP A 115 12.41 16.27 10.30
C ASP A 115 12.08 15.35 9.12
N ASP A 116 13.09 14.90 8.40
CA ASP A 116 12.98 13.90 7.36
C ASP A 116 12.45 12.57 7.92
N ARG A 117 11.81 11.78 7.04
CA ARG A 117 11.35 10.43 7.38
C ARG A 117 12.29 9.39 6.80
N ASP A 118 12.55 8.36 7.58
CA ASP A 118 13.28 7.20 7.08
C ASP A 118 12.47 5.91 7.23
N ILE A 119 12.77 4.94 6.37
CA ILE A 119 12.08 3.65 6.36
C ILE A 119 12.98 2.57 5.77
N ALA A 120 12.94 1.37 6.35
CA ALA A 120 13.35 0.15 5.67
C ALA A 120 12.12 -0.55 5.12
N VAL A 121 12.13 -0.88 3.82
CA VAL A 121 11.01 -1.48 3.10
C VAL A 121 11.43 -2.82 2.53
N LYS A 122 10.69 -3.87 2.85
CA LYS A 122 10.75 -5.15 2.17
C LYS A 122 9.86 -5.09 0.94
N SER A 123 10.43 -5.35 -0.23
CA SER A 123 9.71 -5.47 -1.49
C SER A 123 9.67 -6.93 -1.92
N ILE A 124 8.47 -7.41 -2.32
CA ILE A 124 8.24 -8.76 -2.82
C ILE A 124 7.58 -8.65 -4.19
N ILE A 125 8.25 -9.18 -5.21
CA ILE A 125 7.79 -9.16 -6.60
C ILE A 125 7.08 -10.48 -6.91
N SER A 126 5.94 -10.40 -7.58
CA SER A 126 5.22 -11.55 -8.09
C SER A 126 4.57 -11.23 -9.42
N GLN A 127 4.52 -12.21 -10.34
CA GLN A 127 3.86 -12.08 -11.62
C GLN A 127 2.70 -13.06 -11.75
N ASN A 128 1.55 -12.57 -12.18
CA ASN A 128 0.41 -13.40 -12.55
C ASN A 128 0.62 -13.97 -13.95
N LYS A 129 0.69 -15.29 -14.07
CA LYS A 129 0.99 -15.97 -15.36
C LYS A 129 -0.10 -15.81 -16.42
N GLN A 130 -1.37 -15.63 -16.04
CA GLN A 130 -2.50 -15.49 -16.98
C GLN A 130 -2.61 -14.05 -17.52
N THR A 131 -2.47 -13.06 -16.63
CA THR A 131 -2.60 -11.64 -17.00
C THR A 131 -1.27 -11.00 -17.35
N ALA A 132 -0.16 -11.63 -17.00
CA ALA A 132 1.20 -11.10 -17.01
C ALA A 132 1.41 -9.87 -16.08
N ALA A 133 0.40 -9.47 -15.31
CA ALA A 133 0.52 -8.36 -14.37
C ALA A 133 1.55 -8.67 -13.28
N VAL A 134 2.42 -7.70 -12.98
CA VAL A 134 3.41 -7.79 -11.91
C VAL A 134 2.97 -6.95 -10.73
N THR A 135 3.00 -7.55 -9.54
CA THR A 135 2.78 -6.85 -8.27
C THR A 135 4.11 -6.78 -7.49
N ILE A 136 4.48 -5.59 -7.06
CA ILE A 136 5.59 -5.35 -6.12
C ILE A 136 4.96 -4.93 -4.79
N LYS A 137 4.80 -5.88 -3.87
CA LYS A 137 4.28 -5.62 -2.53
C LYS A 137 5.36 -4.96 -1.68
N MET A 138 5.00 -3.90 -0.95
CA MET A 138 5.90 -3.15 -0.07
C MET A 138 5.41 -3.24 1.37
N ILE A 139 6.32 -3.59 2.28
CA ILE A 139 6.04 -3.79 3.71
C ILE A 139 7.13 -3.07 4.50
N SER A 140 6.74 -2.17 5.40
CA SER A 140 7.69 -1.51 6.31
C SER A 140 8.30 -2.49 7.30
N LEU A 141 9.59 -2.30 7.59
CA LEU A 141 10.36 -3.03 8.59
C LEU A 141 10.97 -2.01 9.57
N PRO A 142 10.17 -1.44 10.50
CA PRO A 142 10.61 -0.31 11.33
C PRO A 142 11.80 -0.64 12.24
N GLU A 143 11.91 -1.90 12.68
CA GLU A 143 12.96 -2.37 13.59
C GLU A 143 14.20 -2.93 12.87
N TYR A 144 14.22 -2.95 11.54
CA TYR A 144 15.33 -3.54 10.76
C TYR A 144 16.65 -2.79 10.93
N LEU A 145 16.58 -1.48 11.19
CA LEU A 145 17.72 -0.62 11.44
C LEU A 145 17.52 0.19 12.73
N PRO A 146 18.58 0.51 13.47
CA PRO A 146 18.48 1.43 14.58
C PRO A 146 17.98 2.81 14.12
N ALA A 147 17.39 3.57 15.05
CA ALA A 147 16.97 4.94 14.77
C ALA A 147 18.16 5.81 14.37
N LYS A 148 17.95 6.76 13.45
CA LYS A 148 18.97 7.68 12.99
C LYS A 148 18.71 9.09 13.51
N PRO A 149 19.75 9.85 13.92
CA PRO A 149 19.60 11.23 14.34
C PRO A 149 18.93 12.08 13.24
N LYS A 150 18.09 13.03 13.64
CA LYS A 150 17.38 13.97 12.74
C LYS A 150 16.51 13.28 11.67
N LYS A 151 16.04 12.09 11.97
CA LYS A 151 15.09 11.36 11.12
C LYS A 151 14.01 10.73 12.01
N VAL A 152 12.78 10.81 11.55
CA VAL A 152 11.64 10.13 12.19
C VAL A 152 11.38 8.82 11.45
N ARG A 153 11.47 7.71 12.17
CA ARG A 153 11.18 6.38 11.62
C ARG A 153 9.70 6.22 11.34
N MET A 154 9.35 5.90 10.08
CA MET A 154 8.00 5.51 9.70
C MET A 154 7.72 4.09 10.21
N LEU A 155 6.72 3.95 11.09
CA LEU A 155 6.38 2.67 11.73
C LEU A 155 5.48 1.80 10.84
N LYS A 156 4.59 2.43 10.08
CA LYS A 156 3.71 1.76 9.11
C LYS A 156 3.84 2.44 7.76
N SER A 157 4.16 1.67 6.75
CA SER A 157 4.11 2.10 5.36
C SER A 157 3.99 0.84 4.51
N ASN A 158 2.77 0.54 4.11
CA ASN A 158 2.45 -0.67 3.38
C ASN A 158 1.70 -0.30 2.11
N GLY A 159 2.02 -0.98 1.03
CA GLY A 159 1.39 -0.71 -0.25
C GLY A 159 1.89 -1.62 -1.35
N TYR A 160 1.68 -1.19 -2.58
CA TYR A 160 2.10 -1.96 -3.73
C TYR A 160 2.26 -1.08 -4.98
N TRP A 161 3.09 -1.56 -5.88
CA TRP A 161 3.05 -1.22 -7.29
C TRP A 161 2.38 -2.35 -8.05
N LEU A 162 1.53 -2.01 -9.01
CA LEU A 162 0.93 -2.96 -9.94
C LEU A 162 1.24 -2.50 -11.36
N LEU A 163 1.87 -3.38 -12.13
CA LEU A 163 2.26 -3.19 -13.51
C LEU A 163 1.39 -4.09 -14.39
N GLU A 164 0.45 -3.51 -15.13
CA GLU A 164 -0.51 -4.25 -15.96
C GLU A 164 -0.25 -3.99 -17.43
N PRO A 165 0.17 -5.00 -18.22
CA PRO A 165 0.34 -4.83 -19.65
C PRO A 165 -1.02 -4.65 -20.34
N LEU A 166 -1.13 -3.60 -21.16
CA LEU A 166 -2.35 -3.27 -21.92
C LEU A 166 -2.25 -3.67 -23.41
N GLY A 167 -1.16 -4.31 -23.81
CA GLY A 167 -0.84 -4.56 -25.21
C GLY A 167 -0.27 -3.33 -25.93
N ASN A 168 0.29 -3.53 -27.14
CA ASN A 168 0.91 -2.50 -27.95
C ASN A 168 2.01 -1.71 -27.20
N GLY A 169 2.82 -2.37 -26.38
CA GLY A 169 3.89 -1.76 -25.59
C GLY A 169 3.41 -0.76 -24.53
N ARG A 170 2.12 -0.78 -24.14
CA ARG A 170 1.58 0.08 -23.10
C ARG A 170 1.49 -0.66 -21.77
N LEU A 171 1.86 0.02 -20.72
CA LEU A 171 1.84 -0.49 -19.34
C LEU A 171 1.04 0.47 -18.45
N ARG A 172 -0.01 -0.04 -17.80
CA ARG A 172 -0.64 0.69 -16.69
C ARG A 172 0.18 0.49 -15.44
N VAL A 173 0.54 1.59 -14.80
CA VAL A 173 1.26 1.61 -13.54
C VAL A 173 0.34 2.15 -12.46
N THR A 174 0.08 1.35 -11.45
CA THR A 174 -0.65 1.75 -10.25
C THR A 174 0.32 1.77 -9.07
N TYR A 175 0.31 2.86 -8.30
CA TYR A 175 1.05 3.03 -7.05
C TYR A 175 0.07 3.30 -5.93
N SER A 176 -0.03 2.41 -4.94
CA SER A 176 -0.90 2.57 -3.77
C SER A 176 -0.11 2.41 -2.49
N MET A 177 -0.35 3.29 -1.52
CA MET A 177 0.35 3.28 -0.24
C MET A 177 -0.51 3.87 0.85
N HIS A 178 -0.52 3.21 2.02
CA HIS A 178 -0.91 3.78 3.28
C HIS A 178 0.32 3.92 4.17
N SER A 179 0.56 5.11 4.71
CA SER A 179 1.74 5.41 5.51
C SER A 179 1.39 6.25 6.73
N GLU A 180 1.88 5.82 7.89
CA GLU A 180 1.84 6.58 9.15
C GLU A 180 3.19 7.31 9.27
N PRO A 181 3.25 8.64 9.07
CA PRO A 181 4.51 9.37 8.99
C PRO A 181 5.27 9.44 10.31
N GLY A 182 4.60 9.13 11.44
CA GLY A 182 5.18 9.23 12.78
C GLY A 182 5.48 10.68 13.19
N GLY A 183 5.73 10.88 14.51
CA GLY A 183 6.00 12.20 15.07
C GLY A 183 4.83 13.19 14.91
N SER A 184 5.07 14.45 15.25
CA SER A 184 4.08 15.52 15.03
C SER A 184 4.23 16.10 13.63
N VAL A 185 3.21 15.93 12.80
CA VAL A 185 3.15 16.50 11.44
C VAL A 185 1.86 17.29 11.32
N PRO A 186 1.90 18.55 10.86
CA PRO A 186 0.69 19.30 10.56
C PRO A 186 -0.18 18.59 9.51
N ASP A 187 -1.50 18.50 9.74
CA ASP A 187 -2.44 17.81 8.86
C ASP A 187 -2.40 18.31 7.42
N SER A 188 -2.13 19.61 7.22
CA SER A 188 -1.97 20.20 5.89
C SER A 188 -0.80 19.61 5.11
N LEU A 189 0.32 19.30 5.78
CA LEU A 189 1.50 18.68 5.16
C LEU A 189 1.22 17.20 4.86
N VAL A 190 0.52 16.50 5.74
CA VAL A 190 0.11 15.10 5.49
C VAL A 190 -0.78 15.06 4.27
N ASN A 191 -1.83 15.89 4.23
CA ASN A 191 -2.81 15.91 3.15
C ASN A 191 -2.20 16.29 1.79
N SER A 192 -1.30 17.30 1.74
CA SER A 192 -0.59 17.65 0.51
C SER A 192 0.33 16.50 0.03
N SER A 193 0.97 15.81 0.95
CA SER A 193 1.86 14.68 0.64
C SER A 193 1.12 13.51 0.00
N LEU A 194 -0.14 13.26 0.38
CA LEU A 194 -0.98 12.20 -0.22
C LEU A 194 -1.26 12.43 -1.72
N VAL A 195 -1.15 13.67 -2.19
CA VAL A 195 -1.34 14.02 -3.61
C VAL A 195 0.00 14.21 -4.32
N ASP A 196 0.91 14.98 -3.72
CA ASP A 196 2.15 15.41 -4.36
C ASP A 196 3.15 14.27 -4.53
N ILE A 197 3.30 13.41 -3.51
CA ILE A 197 4.26 12.30 -3.56
C ILE A 197 3.92 11.32 -4.68
N PRO A 198 2.72 10.72 -4.75
CA PRO A 198 2.41 9.78 -5.81
C PRO A 198 2.35 10.44 -7.19
N TYR A 199 1.80 11.64 -7.30
CA TYR A 199 1.71 12.35 -8.57
C TYR A 199 3.10 12.61 -9.18
N ASN A 200 4.00 13.25 -8.42
CA ASN A 200 5.32 13.60 -8.93
C ASN A 200 6.20 12.36 -9.11
N THR A 201 6.03 11.32 -8.28
CA THR A 201 6.72 10.04 -8.46
C THR A 201 6.33 9.40 -9.79
N LEU A 202 5.03 9.30 -10.12
CA LEU A 202 4.59 8.77 -11.40
C LEU A 202 4.99 9.67 -12.57
N TYR A 203 4.97 10.99 -12.40
CA TYR A 203 5.43 11.93 -13.43
C TYR A 203 6.91 11.73 -13.78
N ASN A 204 7.75 11.53 -12.78
CA ASN A 204 9.17 11.23 -12.97
C ASN A 204 9.40 9.82 -13.54
N LEU A 205 8.66 8.82 -13.06
CA LEU A 205 8.71 7.45 -13.58
C LEU A 205 8.43 7.45 -15.10
N LYS A 206 7.38 8.16 -15.55
CA LYS A 206 7.07 8.27 -16.98
C LYS A 206 8.25 8.76 -17.83
N LYS A 207 9.07 9.65 -17.27
CA LYS A 207 10.26 10.18 -17.94
C LYS A 207 11.41 9.19 -17.94
N MET A 208 11.61 8.52 -16.79
CA MET A 208 12.78 7.67 -16.58
C MET A 208 12.67 6.31 -17.27
N VAL A 209 11.48 5.68 -17.24
CA VAL A 209 11.29 4.30 -17.71
C VAL A 209 11.65 4.10 -19.19
N ASN A 210 11.61 5.18 -20.00
CA ASN A 210 11.95 5.18 -21.42
C ASN A 210 13.37 5.67 -21.71
N GLN A 211 14.21 5.85 -20.69
CA GLN A 211 15.60 6.23 -20.86
C GLN A 211 16.54 5.02 -20.73
N SER A 212 17.71 5.13 -21.36
CA SER A 212 18.80 4.17 -21.10
C SER A 212 19.24 4.29 -19.63
N PRO A 213 19.54 3.17 -18.93
CA PRO A 213 19.61 1.79 -19.47
C PRO A 213 18.28 1.02 -19.44
N TYR A 214 17.16 1.59 -18.95
CA TYR A 214 15.94 0.84 -18.65
C TYR A 214 15.13 0.43 -19.88
N LYS A 215 15.00 1.31 -20.88
CA LYS A 215 14.11 1.13 -22.05
C LYS A 215 14.33 -0.18 -22.83
N ASP A 216 15.55 -0.71 -22.80
CA ASP A 216 15.93 -1.90 -23.57
C ASP A 216 16.15 -3.13 -22.66
N ALA A 217 15.80 -3.02 -21.36
CA ALA A 217 15.95 -4.11 -20.41
C ALA A 217 15.07 -5.30 -20.80
N LYS A 218 15.62 -6.51 -20.61
CA LYS A 218 14.94 -7.78 -20.87
C LYS A 218 15.25 -8.75 -19.74
N TYR A 219 14.21 -9.39 -19.25
CA TYR A 219 14.29 -10.44 -18.24
C TYR A 219 13.67 -11.70 -18.84
N PRO A 220 14.45 -12.76 -19.11
CA PRO A 220 13.92 -13.97 -19.75
C PRO A 220 12.79 -14.66 -18.99
N GLU A 221 12.77 -14.50 -17.67
CA GLU A 221 11.77 -15.07 -16.76
C GLU A 221 10.48 -14.25 -16.69
N VAL A 222 10.48 -13.01 -17.21
CA VAL A 222 9.33 -12.11 -17.18
C VAL A 222 8.45 -12.35 -18.42
N ILE A 223 7.17 -12.63 -18.17
CA ILE A 223 6.17 -12.76 -19.23
C ILE A 223 5.76 -11.36 -19.67
N GLU A 224 6.09 -11.03 -20.91
CA GLU A 224 5.59 -9.83 -21.57
C GLU A 224 4.31 -10.17 -22.34
N LYS A 225 3.36 -9.21 -22.42
CA LYS A 225 2.24 -9.31 -23.38
C LYS A 225 2.51 -8.42 -24.57
N PRO A 226 2.34 -8.92 -25.79
CA PRO A 226 2.49 -8.16 -27.02
C PRO A 226 1.48 -7.01 -27.12
#